data_1839a4722d626359ce10b6438eee24c0
#
_entry.id   1839a4722d626359ce10b6438eee24c0
#
_cell.length_a   1.000
_cell.length_b   1.000
_cell.length_c   1.000
_cell.angle_alpha   90.00
_cell.angle_beta   90.00
_cell.angle_gamma   90.00
#
_symmetry.space_group_name_H-M   'P 1'
#
loop_
_entity.id
_entity.type
_entity.pdbx_description
1 polymer ?
#
loop_
_entity_poly.entity_id
_entity_poly.type
_entity_poly.pdbx_seq_one_letter_code
_entity_poly.pdbx_strand_id
1 'polypeptide(L)'
;MNVNVRSGLRVGSILLAVTVGAVAVARAQEDARRVAPGFTARDIKGSYGFSCSGAVVASDVLPVGPFAQVGQVTCDGVQTCAGTATGSFNGLILSLGLTGTYTVNPNGTGFVLYDLMIGGQPAGQLPIDFVITDRGLGIKGLPTTPGFAITCDLQSQKGRD
;
A
#
# COMPACT_ATOMS: atom_id res chain seq x y z
N MET A 1 5.76 -84.18 33.02
CA MET A 1 5.04 -83.66 31.87
C MET A 1 5.46 -82.20 31.71
N ASN A 2 6.45 -81.97 30.82
CA ASN A 2 7.04 -80.64 30.62
C ASN A 2 6.30 -79.90 29.53
N VAL A 3 5.85 -78.68 29.76
CA VAL A 3 5.36 -77.77 28.74
C VAL A 3 6.22 -76.49 28.76
N ASN A 4 7.09 -76.40 27.76
CA ASN A 4 7.91 -75.22 27.43
C ASN A 4 7.02 -74.19 26.68
N VAL A 5 6.83 -73.02 27.23
CA VAL A 5 6.25 -71.87 26.50
C VAL A 5 7.36 -70.87 26.18
N ARG A 6 7.73 -70.76 24.90
CA ARG A 6 8.68 -69.80 24.36
C ARG A 6 7.90 -68.49 24.09
N SER A 7 8.19 -67.45 24.85
CA SER A 7 7.77 -66.10 24.58
C SER A 7 8.71 -65.46 23.55
N GLY A 8 8.28 -65.31 22.30
CA GLY A 8 8.95 -64.54 21.29
C GLY A 8 8.59 -63.06 21.40
N LEU A 9 9.51 -62.26 21.93
CA LEU A 9 9.36 -60.80 21.98
C LEU A 9 9.65 -60.22 20.61
N ARG A 10 8.58 -59.71 19.92
CA ARG A 10 8.72 -58.92 18.69
C ARG A 10 8.99 -57.46 19.07
N VAL A 11 10.29 -57.12 19.12
CA VAL A 11 10.75 -55.70 19.18
C VAL A 11 11.15 -55.32 17.76
N GLY A 12 10.31 -54.58 17.05
CA GLY A 12 10.68 -54.18 15.72
C GLY A 12 9.57 -53.48 14.93
N SER A 13 8.96 -52.40 15.45
CA SER A 13 8.08 -51.55 14.58
C SER A 13 7.74 -50.19 15.17
N ILE A 14 8.51 -49.62 16.08
CA ILE A 14 8.16 -48.30 16.66
C ILE A 14 9.13 -47.16 16.23
N LEU A 15 10.23 -47.45 15.52
CA LEU A 15 11.22 -46.42 15.18
C LEU A 15 10.96 -45.63 13.87
N LEU A 16 9.98 -46.00 13.03
CA LEU A 16 9.76 -45.33 11.74
C LEU A 16 8.74 -44.21 11.78
N ALA A 17 7.89 -44.08 12.81
CA ALA A 17 6.83 -43.09 12.88
C ALA A 17 7.29 -41.73 13.42
N VAL A 18 8.38 -41.66 14.18
CA VAL A 18 8.83 -40.42 14.85
C VAL A 18 9.61 -39.48 13.90
N THR A 19 10.30 -40.04 12.89
CA THR A 19 11.12 -39.22 11.97
C THR A 19 10.31 -38.43 10.94
N VAL A 20 9.16 -38.93 10.51
CA VAL A 20 8.32 -38.25 9.52
C VAL A 20 7.61 -37.02 10.13
N GLY A 21 7.22 -37.10 11.41
CA GLY A 21 6.60 -35.98 12.13
C GLY A 21 7.55 -34.80 12.36
N ALA A 22 8.82 -35.06 12.65
CA ALA A 22 9.80 -34.00 12.91
C ALA A 22 10.14 -33.16 11.66
N VAL A 23 10.19 -33.78 10.48
CA VAL A 23 10.47 -33.09 9.21
C VAL A 23 9.27 -32.21 8.77
N ALA A 24 8.05 -32.66 9.01
CA ALA A 24 6.86 -31.89 8.66
C ALA A 24 6.70 -30.63 9.56
N VAL A 25 7.00 -30.74 10.85
CA VAL A 25 6.98 -29.62 11.78
C VAL A 25 8.08 -28.60 11.48
N ALA A 26 9.28 -29.05 11.12
CA ALA A 26 10.38 -28.18 10.75
C ALA A 26 10.08 -27.37 9.48
N ARG A 27 9.47 -27.98 8.45
CA ARG A 27 9.06 -27.28 7.22
C ARG A 27 7.93 -26.26 7.48
N ALA A 28 6.96 -26.61 8.31
CA ALA A 28 5.90 -25.69 8.68
C ALA A 28 6.43 -24.47 9.47
N GLN A 29 7.47 -24.62 10.27
CA GLN A 29 8.14 -23.53 10.97
C GLN A 29 9.04 -22.69 10.05
N GLU A 30 9.64 -23.27 9.01
CA GLU A 30 10.40 -22.53 7.99
C GLU A 30 9.50 -21.72 7.08
N ASP A 31 8.33 -22.24 6.69
CA ASP A 31 7.33 -21.51 5.91
C ASP A 31 6.69 -20.38 6.72
N ALA A 32 6.47 -20.56 8.03
CA ALA A 32 5.98 -19.52 8.92
C ALA A 32 7.01 -18.38 9.15
N ARG A 33 8.30 -18.62 8.92
CA ARG A 33 9.37 -17.60 8.99
C ARG A 33 9.57 -16.82 7.70
N ARG A 34 9.02 -17.27 6.57
CA ARG A 34 8.97 -16.52 5.31
C ARG A 34 7.79 -15.59 5.31
N VAL A 35 7.69 -14.70 6.28
CA VAL A 35 6.84 -13.51 6.14
C VAL A 35 7.41 -12.75 4.94
N ALA A 36 6.65 -12.67 3.86
CA ALA A 36 7.04 -11.84 2.73
C ALA A 36 7.40 -10.45 3.28
N PRO A 37 8.54 -9.85 2.87
CA PRO A 37 8.91 -8.53 3.34
C PRO A 37 7.74 -7.59 3.09
N GLY A 38 7.25 -6.94 4.14
CA GLY A 38 6.14 -5.99 4.05
C GLY A 38 6.53 -4.79 3.19
N PHE A 39 5.54 -4.03 2.78
CA PHE A 39 5.76 -2.77 2.07
C PHE A 39 6.55 -1.77 2.91
N THR A 40 7.31 -0.94 2.24
CA THR A 40 8.13 0.13 2.80
C THR A 40 8.02 1.40 1.94
N ALA A 41 8.52 2.52 2.40
CA ALA A 41 8.58 3.75 1.61
C ALA A 41 9.32 3.58 0.26
N ARG A 42 10.26 2.63 0.17
CA ARG A 42 11.03 2.35 -1.06
C ARG A 42 10.17 1.80 -2.19
N ASP A 43 9.05 1.14 -1.86
CA ASP A 43 8.15 0.53 -2.85
C ASP A 43 7.40 1.57 -3.67
N ILE A 44 7.30 2.82 -3.18
CA ILE A 44 6.69 3.93 -3.91
C ILE A 44 7.71 4.96 -4.40
N LYS A 45 9.00 4.58 -4.50
CA LYS A 45 10.03 5.46 -5.07
C LYS A 45 9.84 5.66 -6.57
N GLY A 46 9.78 6.91 -7.02
CA GLY A 46 9.76 7.28 -8.44
C GLY A 46 8.63 8.21 -8.81
N SER A 47 8.39 8.38 -10.10
CA SER A 47 7.37 9.26 -10.64
C SER A 47 6.08 8.50 -10.93
N TYR A 48 4.96 9.11 -10.59
CA TYR A 48 3.61 8.59 -10.79
C TYR A 48 2.77 9.65 -11.50
N GLY A 49 2.16 9.26 -12.61
CA GLY A 49 1.04 10.00 -13.18
C GLY A 49 -0.22 9.66 -12.39
N PHE A 50 -1.08 10.64 -12.14
CA PHE A 50 -2.30 10.38 -11.41
C PHE A 50 -3.52 11.07 -11.99
N SER A 51 -4.67 10.50 -11.71
CA SER A 51 -5.98 11.10 -11.93
C SER A 51 -6.84 10.96 -10.68
N CYS A 52 -7.61 12.01 -10.37
CA CYS A 52 -8.59 11.98 -9.31
C CYS A 52 -9.94 12.42 -9.88
N SER A 53 -11.03 11.82 -9.36
CA SER A 53 -12.38 12.19 -9.73
C SER A 53 -13.35 12.04 -8.58
N GLY A 54 -14.47 12.77 -8.63
CA GLY A 54 -15.49 12.75 -7.59
C GLY A 54 -16.25 14.06 -7.51
N ALA A 55 -16.50 14.51 -6.29
CA ALA A 55 -17.18 15.77 -6.04
C ALA A 55 -16.66 16.48 -4.78
N VAL A 56 -16.66 17.79 -4.80
CA VAL A 56 -16.66 18.62 -3.60
C VAL A 56 -18.11 18.75 -3.14
N VAL A 57 -18.44 18.18 -1.98
CA VAL A 57 -19.82 18.15 -1.46
C VAL A 57 -20.08 19.23 -0.43
N ALA A 58 -19.00 19.77 0.19
CA ALA A 58 -19.06 20.93 1.08
C ALA A 58 -17.69 21.64 1.09
N SER A 59 -17.65 22.95 0.94
CA SER A 59 -16.44 23.77 1.08
C SER A 59 -16.81 25.25 1.18
N ASP A 60 -16.05 25.98 1.99
CA ASP A 60 -16.18 27.44 2.11
C ASP A 60 -15.31 28.20 1.09
N VAL A 61 -14.37 27.49 0.43
CA VAL A 61 -13.36 28.11 -0.45
C VAL A 61 -13.38 27.60 -1.89
N LEU A 62 -13.87 26.37 -2.12
CA LEU A 62 -13.93 25.76 -3.45
C LEU A 62 -15.38 25.59 -3.91
N PRO A 63 -15.67 25.72 -5.21
CA PRO A 63 -17.00 25.45 -5.73
C PRO A 63 -17.47 24.02 -5.41
N VAL A 64 -18.66 23.91 -4.83
CA VAL A 64 -19.33 22.60 -4.62
C VAL A 64 -19.81 22.07 -5.97
N GLY A 65 -19.55 20.78 -6.22
CA GLY A 65 -19.94 20.11 -7.45
C GLY A 65 -18.89 19.11 -7.96
N PRO A 66 -18.99 18.72 -9.24
CA PRO A 66 -18.07 17.78 -9.87
C PRO A 66 -16.61 18.22 -9.77
N PHE A 67 -15.75 17.23 -9.50
CA PHE A 67 -14.31 17.41 -9.43
C PHE A 67 -13.59 16.41 -10.34
N ALA A 68 -12.57 16.90 -11.05
CA ALA A 68 -11.62 16.09 -11.79
C ALA A 68 -10.23 16.72 -11.72
N GLN A 69 -9.20 15.90 -11.63
CA GLN A 69 -7.81 16.34 -11.54
C GLN A 69 -6.89 15.35 -12.23
N VAL A 70 -5.84 15.87 -12.86
CA VAL A 70 -4.73 15.09 -13.40
C VAL A 70 -3.42 15.75 -13.01
N GLY A 71 -2.39 14.94 -12.81
CA GLY A 71 -1.09 15.46 -12.43
C GLY A 71 0.00 14.41 -12.36
N GLN A 72 1.13 14.83 -11.85
CA GLN A 72 2.30 13.98 -11.62
C GLN A 72 2.89 14.29 -10.24
N VAL A 73 3.31 13.26 -9.53
CA VAL A 73 4.11 13.35 -8.31
C VAL A 73 5.34 12.47 -8.43
N THR A 74 6.44 12.89 -7.81
CA THR A 74 7.66 12.11 -7.66
C THR A 74 7.95 11.93 -6.19
N CYS A 75 8.14 10.68 -5.76
CA CYS A 75 8.44 10.31 -4.38
C CYS A 75 9.89 9.83 -4.25
N ASP A 76 10.57 10.22 -3.17
CA ASP A 76 11.99 9.94 -2.94
C ASP A 76 12.28 8.49 -2.47
N GLY A 77 11.26 7.77 -2.03
CA GLY A 77 11.39 6.42 -1.45
C GLY A 77 11.83 6.44 0.01
N VAL A 78 11.77 7.59 0.66
CA VAL A 78 12.08 7.76 2.09
C VAL A 78 10.84 8.27 2.84
N GLN A 79 10.39 9.49 2.53
CA GLN A 79 9.20 10.09 3.16
C GLN A 79 8.63 11.32 2.45
N THR A 80 9.19 11.78 1.31
CA THR A 80 8.73 13.00 0.65
C THR A 80 8.26 12.75 -0.77
N CYS A 81 7.19 13.44 -1.17
CA CYS A 81 6.71 13.52 -2.53
C CYS A 81 6.49 14.98 -2.93
N ALA A 82 6.78 15.31 -4.19
CA ALA A 82 6.50 16.61 -4.76
C ALA A 82 5.96 16.47 -6.19
N GLY A 83 5.13 17.43 -6.61
CA GLY A 83 4.55 17.37 -7.94
C GLY A 83 3.65 18.54 -8.29
N THR A 84 2.96 18.39 -9.42
CA THR A 84 2.02 19.39 -9.91
C THR A 84 0.76 18.73 -10.44
N ALA A 85 -0.34 19.48 -10.46
CA ALA A 85 -1.60 19.01 -10.98
C ALA A 85 -2.40 20.16 -11.61
N THR A 86 -3.34 19.78 -12.47
CA THR A 86 -4.41 20.65 -12.93
C THR A 86 -5.74 20.05 -12.48
N GLY A 87 -6.53 20.80 -11.77
CA GLY A 87 -7.84 20.40 -11.27
C GLY A 87 -8.97 21.27 -11.81
N SER A 88 -10.12 20.65 -12.04
CA SER A 88 -11.39 21.28 -12.34
C SER A 88 -12.33 21.12 -11.15
N PHE A 89 -12.74 22.21 -10.55
CA PHE A 89 -13.64 22.28 -9.41
C PHE A 89 -14.97 22.91 -9.88
N ASN A 90 -15.91 22.07 -10.29
CA ASN A 90 -17.17 22.51 -10.88
C ASN A 90 -16.97 23.55 -12.02
N GLY A 91 -15.94 23.32 -12.86
CA GLY A 91 -15.59 24.20 -13.98
C GLY A 91 -14.52 25.26 -13.65
N LEU A 92 -14.22 25.54 -12.40
CA LEU A 92 -13.07 26.39 -12.03
C LEU A 92 -11.77 25.60 -12.22
N ILE A 93 -10.91 26.05 -13.13
CA ILE A 93 -9.62 25.38 -13.43
C ILE A 93 -8.52 26.00 -12.57
N LEU A 94 -7.80 25.16 -11.82
CA LEU A 94 -6.70 25.57 -10.96
C LEU A 94 -5.44 24.75 -11.27
N SER A 95 -4.28 25.42 -11.29
CA SER A 95 -2.97 24.75 -11.28
C SER A 95 -2.47 24.65 -9.84
N LEU A 96 -2.10 23.44 -9.44
CA LEU A 96 -1.70 23.10 -8.09
C LEU A 96 -0.24 22.67 -8.03
N GLY A 97 0.49 23.18 -7.06
CA GLY A 97 1.75 22.59 -6.60
C GLY A 97 1.47 21.70 -5.39
N LEU A 98 2.15 20.59 -5.32
CA LEU A 98 2.01 19.56 -4.28
C LEU A 98 3.38 19.30 -3.66
N THR A 99 3.51 19.43 -2.35
CA THR A 99 4.70 18.97 -1.61
C THR A 99 4.21 18.31 -0.35
N GLY A 100 4.65 17.09 -0.06
CA GLY A 100 4.10 16.37 1.08
C GLY A 100 5.04 15.36 1.69
N THR A 101 4.69 14.94 2.89
CA THR A 101 5.34 13.84 3.61
C THR A 101 4.41 12.65 3.69
N TYR A 102 4.98 11.44 3.58
CA TYR A 102 4.20 10.21 3.59
C TYR A 102 4.78 9.14 4.51
N THR A 103 3.93 8.20 4.89
CA THR A 103 4.31 6.97 5.61
C THR A 103 3.71 5.75 4.93
N VAL A 104 4.39 4.60 5.01
CA VAL A 104 3.93 3.32 4.47
C VAL A 104 3.94 2.29 5.59
N ASN A 105 2.82 1.60 5.78
CA ASN A 105 2.69 0.48 6.70
C ASN A 105 3.09 -0.83 6.00
N PRO A 106 3.56 -1.85 6.74
CA PRO A 106 3.96 -3.14 6.17
C PRO A 106 2.86 -3.88 5.39
N ASN A 107 1.58 -3.58 5.64
CA ASN A 107 0.44 -4.13 4.91
C ASN A 107 0.12 -3.41 3.59
N GLY A 108 0.91 -2.40 3.21
CA GLY A 108 0.73 -1.62 1.98
C GLY A 108 -0.24 -0.45 2.09
N THR A 109 -0.84 -0.21 3.23
CA THR A 109 -1.57 1.04 3.48
C THR A 109 -0.60 2.16 3.82
N GLY A 110 -1.02 3.41 3.65
CA GLY A 110 -0.21 4.56 4.02
C GLY A 110 -1.02 5.83 4.10
N PHE A 111 -0.32 6.88 4.45
CA PHE A 111 -0.86 8.22 4.60
C PHE A 111 0.11 9.22 4.00
N VAL A 112 -0.43 10.24 3.32
CA VAL A 112 0.35 11.40 2.85
C VAL A 112 -0.37 12.69 3.24
N LEU A 113 0.40 13.66 3.71
CA LEU A 113 -0.08 15.02 3.95
C LEU A 113 0.60 15.94 2.93
N TYR A 114 -0.18 16.47 2.00
CA TYR A 114 0.30 17.45 1.04
C TYR A 114 0.05 18.87 1.52
N ASP A 115 1.05 19.74 1.40
CA ASP A 115 0.90 21.18 1.37
C ASP A 115 0.56 21.60 -0.06
N LEU A 116 -0.55 22.30 -0.23
CA LEU A 116 -1.07 22.75 -1.53
C LEU A 116 -0.62 24.17 -1.81
N MET A 117 -0.24 24.41 -3.06
CA MET A 117 0.09 25.74 -3.58
C MET A 117 -0.83 26.04 -4.77
N ILE A 118 -1.45 27.22 -4.80
CA ILE A 118 -2.23 27.73 -5.94
C ILE A 118 -1.64 29.06 -6.36
N GLY A 119 -1.23 29.19 -7.63
CA GLY A 119 -0.59 30.42 -8.11
C GLY A 119 0.69 30.78 -7.36
N GLY A 120 1.40 29.81 -6.78
CA GLY A 120 2.59 30.04 -5.96
C GLY A 120 2.33 30.45 -4.51
N GLN A 121 1.05 30.51 -4.09
CA GLN A 121 0.67 30.85 -2.71
C GLN A 121 0.18 29.61 -1.96
N PRO A 122 0.47 29.49 -0.65
CA PRO A 122 -0.08 28.41 0.18
C PRO A 122 -1.61 28.38 0.14
N ALA A 123 -2.19 27.21 -0.08
CA ALA A 123 -3.64 27.02 -0.23
C ALA A 123 -4.22 26.00 0.77
N GLY A 124 -3.44 25.56 1.76
CA GLY A 124 -3.87 24.65 2.79
C GLY A 124 -3.22 23.28 2.67
N GLN A 125 -3.74 22.31 3.43
CA GLN A 125 -3.24 20.95 3.49
C GLN A 125 -4.27 19.95 3.00
N LEU A 126 -3.81 18.86 2.38
CA LEU A 126 -4.63 17.78 1.87
C LEU A 126 -4.13 16.45 2.43
N PRO A 127 -4.77 15.91 3.47
CA PRO A 127 -4.51 14.55 3.96
C PRO A 127 -5.13 13.52 3.02
N ILE A 128 -4.37 12.47 2.70
CA ILE A 128 -4.83 11.37 1.83
C ILE A 128 -4.41 10.05 2.47
N ASP A 129 -5.37 9.16 2.69
CA ASP A 129 -5.11 7.76 2.96
C ASP A 129 -4.94 7.03 1.63
N PHE A 130 -4.00 6.08 1.57
CA PHE A 130 -3.74 5.33 0.35
C PHE A 130 -3.45 3.85 0.60
N VAL A 131 -3.54 3.06 -0.47
CA VAL A 131 -3.10 1.66 -0.52
C VAL A 131 -2.23 1.45 -1.77
N ILE A 132 -1.12 0.75 -1.57
CA ILE A 132 -0.21 0.35 -2.64
C ILE A 132 -0.80 -0.87 -3.35
N THR A 133 -0.85 -0.82 -4.67
CA THR A 133 -1.29 -1.90 -5.56
C THR A 133 -0.17 -2.28 -6.52
N ASP A 134 -0.29 -3.42 -7.19
CA ASP A 134 0.64 -3.87 -8.22
C ASP A 134 2.12 -3.83 -7.80
N ARG A 135 2.41 -4.18 -6.55
CA ARG A 135 3.77 -4.17 -5.98
C ARG A 135 4.48 -2.81 -6.09
N GLY A 136 3.74 -1.71 -5.88
CA GLY A 136 4.27 -0.35 -5.96
C GLY A 136 4.17 0.30 -7.34
N LEU A 137 3.64 -0.38 -8.37
CA LEU A 137 3.37 0.22 -9.67
C LEU A 137 2.07 1.03 -9.69
N GLY A 138 1.15 0.76 -8.77
CA GLY A 138 -0.09 1.48 -8.61
C GLY A 138 -0.31 1.92 -7.16
N ILE A 139 -1.05 3.00 -6.98
CA ILE A 139 -1.50 3.50 -5.67
C ILE A 139 -2.94 4.00 -5.85
N LYS A 140 -3.82 3.61 -4.91
CA LYS A 140 -5.17 4.16 -4.82
C LYS A 140 -5.28 5.02 -3.57
N GLY A 141 -5.81 6.23 -3.71
CA GLY A 141 -5.87 7.18 -2.61
C GLY A 141 -7.26 7.78 -2.43
N LEU A 142 -7.54 8.20 -1.20
CA LEU A 142 -8.76 8.89 -0.81
C LEU A 142 -8.40 10.10 0.05
N PRO A 143 -8.68 11.35 -0.38
CA PRO A 143 -8.61 12.51 0.49
C PRO A 143 -9.54 12.35 1.69
N THR A 144 -9.02 12.59 2.90
CA THR A 144 -9.79 12.44 4.15
C THR A 144 -10.30 13.78 4.70
N THR A 145 -10.13 14.86 3.93
CA THR A 145 -10.69 16.17 4.26
C THR A 145 -12.22 16.13 4.18
N PRO A 146 -12.95 16.54 5.23
CA PRO A 146 -14.41 16.64 5.17
C PRO A 146 -14.87 17.52 3.98
N GLY A 147 -15.96 17.11 3.35
CA GLY A 147 -16.50 17.81 2.19
C GLY A 147 -15.94 17.36 0.83
N PHE A 148 -15.00 16.38 0.81
CA PHE A 148 -14.49 15.78 -0.41
C PHE A 148 -14.95 14.33 -0.56
N ALA A 149 -15.65 14.02 -1.62
CA ALA A 149 -16.00 12.66 -2.05
C ALA A 149 -15.21 12.34 -3.32
N ILE A 150 -13.90 12.13 -3.17
CA ILE A 150 -12.92 12.04 -4.28
C ILE A 150 -12.11 10.77 -4.14
N THR A 151 -11.83 10.10 -5.25
CA THR A 151 -10.87 9.00 -5.33
C THR A 151 -9.75 9.33 -6.30
N CYS A 152 -8.56 8.83 -6.04
CA CYS A 152 -7.36 9.02 -6.86
C CYS A 152 -6.74 7.68 -7.24
N ASP A 153 -6.35 7.56 -8.50
CA ASP A 153 -5.55 6.47 -9.05
C ASP A 153 -4.21 7.00 -9.52
N LEU A 154 -3.13 6.40 -9.03
CA LEU A 154 -1.76 6.74 -9.41
C LEU A 154 -1.12 5.53 -10.10
N GLN A 155 -0.39 5.77 -11.18
CA GLN A 155 0.35 4.76 -11.93
C GLN A 155 1.81 5.17 -12.08
N SER A 156 2.71 4.24 -11.80
CA SER A 156 4.15 4.45 -11.97
C SER A 156 4.47 4.73 -13.43
N GLN A 157 5.29 5.76 -13.66
CA GLN A 157 5.79 6.11 -14.99
C GLN A 157 7.10 5.39 -15.34
N LYS A 158 7.58 4.49 -14.49
CA LYS A 158 8.66 3.59 -14.87
C LYS A 158 8.16 2.64 -15.94
N GLY A 159 8.81 2.64 -17.10
CA GLY A 159 8.56 1.64 -18.14
C GLY A 159 8.69 0.23 -17.53
N ARG A 160 7.86 -0.69 -18.02
CA ARG A 160 8.10 -2.12 -17.80
C ARG A 160 9.26 -2.48 -18.74
N ASP A 161 10.48 -2.47 -18.19
CA ASP A 161 11.66 -3.06 -18.85
C ASP A 161 11.59 -4.59 -18.73
#